data_8cd0bf8f77feb15e2959cc1b3a553470
#
_entry.id   8cd0bf8f77feb15e2959cc1b3a553470
#
_cell.length_a   1.000
_cell.length_b   1.000
_cell.length_c   1.000
_cell.angle_alpha   90.00
_cell.angle_beta   90.00
_cell.angle_gamma   90.00
#
_symmetry.space_group_name_H-M   'P 1'
#
loop_
_entity.id
_entity.type
_entity.pdbx_description
1 polymer ?
#
loop_
_entity_poly.entity_id
_entity_poly.type
_entity_poly.pdbx_seq_one_letter_code
_entity_poly.pdbx_strand_id
1 'polypeptide(L)'
;MRAFLLTASLCVGIAASAAAQAPTTPPPPPRTSGSTEPVGGLLPEPRALGKAVDYVDHWVGDDSESKDGFYPSIGGLITGAGWISGGPGFRKHFHDGQIFVDGAAQVSWRGYKVGQARFELPRLVGDRLTVGSQARWQDFTQIEYFGIGADSLEAGRSVYRLKDTDVLGYASYRANDWLSVGGRSGWLRHPSLGASSGPFKRGFPEALDVFPQDPGMGQTPDFLHGDVSVTADTRDHRGHPTSGGFYRAVAGVYSDRDLDQFTFRRYEAEGVQLVPVVGKSWVLAFHGWGVFSETSSGNEVPFYFLPSLGGQNTLRGYNSYRFHDRNLLMASAESRWALFRHIDGAVFFDAGNVAARVGDLDLKKTSYGAGLRLHTQRSTLGRVDVGHGTEGWRVWFRLDDPLQLARRAPREEIVPFAP
;
A
#
# COMPACT_ATOMS: atom_id res chain seq x y z
N MET A 1 -39.11 5.67 0.49
CA MET A 1 -38.58 6.87 -0.20
C MET A 1 -38.79 8.12 0.66
N ARG A 2 -37.98 8.36 1.69
CA ARG A 2 -37.86 9.61 2.47
C ARG A 2 -37.04 9.31 3.73
N ALA A 3 -35.70 9.20 3.60
CA ALA A 3 -34.74 9.24 4.73
C ALA A 3 -33.26 9.20 4.28
N PHE A 4 -32.91 9.82 3.16
CA PHE A 4 -31.51 9.80 2.65
C PHE A 4 -31.01 11.19 2.20
N LEU A 5 -31.55 12.26 2.74
CA LEU A 5 -31.20 13.63 2.34
C LEU A 5 -30.71 14.52 3.50
N LEU A 6 -30.02 13.96 4.50
CA LEU A 6 -29.64 14.75 5.70
C LEU A 6 -28.21 14.53 6.18
N THR A 7 -27.24 14.22 5.33
CA THR A 7 -25.82 14.14 5.74
C THR A 7 -24.82 14.79 4.77
N ALA A 8 -25.28 15.55 3.80
CA ALA A 8 -24.38 16.25 2.86
C ALA A 8 -24.36 17.78 3.00
N SER A 9 -24.89 18.35 4.07
CA SER A 9 -25.03 19.81 4.22
C SER A 9 -24.36 20.41 5.47
N LEU A 10 -23.23 19.85 5.94
CA LEU A 10 -22.55 20.42 7.12
C LEU A 10 -21.06 20.73 6.88
N CYS A 11 -20.67 21.15 5.70
CA CYS A 11 -19.29 21.60 5.46
C CYS A 11 -19.15 22.91 4.68
N VAL A 12 -20.19 23.73 4.59
CA VAL A 12 -20.05 25.09 4.02
C VAL A 12 -20.74 26.11 4.93
N GLY A 13 -20.01 26.56 5.90
CA GLY A 13 -20.55 27.62 6.77
C GLY A 13 -19.69 28.00 7.97
N ILE A 14 -18.38 28.23 7.81
CA ILE A 14 -17.57 29.04 8.73
C ILE A 14 -16.42 29.65 7.91
N ALA A 15 -16.69 30.78 7.30
CA ALA A 15 -15.66 31.69 6.83
C ALA A 15 -16.22 33.09 6.76
N ALA A 16 -16.21 33.80 7.87
CA ALA A 16 -16.04 35.27 7.90
C ALA A 16 -15.86 35.73 9.36
N SER A 17 -14.75 36.43 9.57
CA SER A 17 -14.44 37.35 10.70
C SER A 17 -13.41 36.81 11.69
N ALA A 18 -12.13 37.14 11.43
CA ALA A 18 -11.25 37.78 12.42
C ALA A 18 -9.91 38.10 11.74
N ALA A 19 -9.79 39.31 11.21
CA ALA A 19 -8.50 39.94 11.02
C ALA A 19 -7.97 40.35 12.40
N ALA A 20 -7.09 39.54 12.99
CA ALA A 20 -6.26 39.92 14.12
C ALA A 20 -4.83 39.62 13.73
N GLN A 21 -4.02 40.70 13.69
CA GLN A 21 -2.57 40.63 13.44
C GLN A 21 -1.92 39.66 14.42
N ALA A 22 -1.36 38.56 13.87
CA ALA A 22 -0.55 37.67 14.63
C ALA A 22 0.87 38.26 14.80
N PRO A 23 1.51 38.15 15.98
CA PRO A 23 2.91 38.55 16.17
C PRO A 23 3.78 37.70 15.27
N THR A 24 4.72 38.35 14.58
CA THR A 24 5.76 37.72 13.77
C THR A 24 6.71 36.92 14.66
N THR A 25 6.43 35.64 14.83
CA THR A 25 7.42 34.71 15.37
C THR A 25 8.43 34.40 14.25
N PRO A 26 9.74 34.50 14.50
CA PRO A 26 10.70 34.10 13.51
C PRO A 26 10.51 32.61 13.13
N PRO A 27 10.79 32.22 11.88
CA PRO A 27 10.68 30.83 11.48
C PRO A 27 11.51 29.96 12.44
N PRO A 28 11.00 28.79 12.85
CA PRO A 28 11.78 27.89 13.68
C PRO A 28 13.10 27.60 12.97
N PRO A 29 14.23 27.54 13.71
CA PRO A 29 15.51 27.23 13.11
C PRO A 29 15.36 25.90 12.32
N PRO A 30 16.05 25.75 11.17
CA PRO A 30 16.04 24.52 10.44
C PRO A 30 16.38 23.41 11.43
N ARG A 31 15.51 22.38 11.50
CA ARG A 31 15.77 21.22 12.36
C ARG A 31 17.16 20.75 11.99
N THR A 32 18.11 20.94 12.89
CA THR A 32 19.41 20.33 12.77
C THR A 32 19.13 18.85 12.60
N SER A 33 19.40 18.35 11.39
CA SER A 33 19.48 16.91 11.14
C SER A 33 20.39 16.38 12.23
N GLY A 34 19.80 15.72 13.23
CA GLY A 34 20.59 15.10 14.29
C GLY A 34 21.64 14.29 13.56
N SER A 35 22.91 14.51 13.87
CA SER A 35 24.01 13.74 13.36
C SER A 35 23.69 12.28 13.68
N THR A 36 23.11 11.57 12.70
CA THR A 36 22.93 10.14 12.80
C THR A 36 24.31 9.56 12.71
N GLU A 37 24.89 9.21 13.87
CA GLU A 37 26.08 8.36 13.86
C GLU A 37 25.72 7.15 12.97
N PRO A 38 26.56 6.83 11.98
CA PRO A 38 26.32 5.68 11.11
C PRO A 38 26.23 4.44 12.00
N VAL A 39 25.12 3.73 11.92
CA VAL A 39 24.94 2.46 12.63
C VAL A 39 26.03 1.53 12.11
N GLY A 40 27.02 1.24 12.94
CA GLY A 40 28.06 0.25 12.63
C GLY A 40 27.41 -1.12 12.58
N GLY A 41 27.52 -1.85 11.46
CA GLY A 41 27.09 -3.24 11.37
C GLY A 41 27.95 -4.16 12.26
N LEU A 42 27.43 -5.37 12.52
CA LEU A 42 28.15 -6.42 13.25
C LEU A 42 29.46 -6.83 12.56
N LEU A 43 29.53 -6.66 11.25
CA LEU A 43 30.67 -7.00 10.39
C LEU A 43 31.17 -5.75 9.65
N PRO A 44 32.49 -5.68 9.34
CA PRO A 44 33.05 -4.60 8.54
C PRO A 44 32.49 -4.68 7.11
N GLU A 45 31.99 -3.57 6.60
CA GLU A 45 31.39 -3.51 5.28
C GLU A 45 32.42 -3.64 4.16
N PRO A 46 32.16 -4.46 3.13
CA PRO A 46 32.99 -4.50 1.92
C PRO A 46 32.98 -3.13 1.21
N ARG A 47 34.16 -2.58 0.93
CA ARG A 47 34.32 -1.23 0.31
C ARG A 47 33.56 -1.08 -1.01
N ALA A 48 33.42 -2.15 -1.78
CA ALA A 48 32.68 -2.14 -3.05
C ALA A 48 31.18 -1.95 -2.83
N LEU A 49 30.62 -2.57 -1.78
CA LEU A 49 29.19 -2.44 -1.43
C LEU A 49 28.88 -1.00 -0.99
N GLY A 50 29.66 -0.45 -0.07
CA GLY A 50 29.45 0.93 0.39
C GLY A 50 29.46 1.93 -0.78
N LYS A 51 30.45 1.85 -1.67
CA LYS A 51 30.48 2.71 -2.87
C LYS A 51 29.29 2.52 -3.80
N ALA A 52 28.80 1.29 -3.97
CA ALA A 52 27.65 1.02 -4.83
C ALA A 52 26.36 1.59 -4.22
N VAL A 53 26.18 1.45 -2.90
CA VAL A 53 25.00 1.98 -2.20
C VAL A 53 25.06 3.51 -2.17
N ASP A 54 26.20 4.12 -1.87
CA ASP A 54 26.40 5.58 -1.89
C ASP A 54 26.09 6.15 -3.29
N TYR A 55 26.50 5.45 -4.36
CA TYR A 55 26.18 5.84 -5.73
C TYR A 55 24.67 5.79 -6.00
N VAL A 56 23.98 4.72 -5.58
CA VAL A 56 22.52 4.59 -5.73
C VAL A 56 21.79 5.62 -4.88
N ASP A 57 22.24 5.87 -3.64
CA ASP A 57 21.65 6.87 -2.75
C ASP A 57 21.72 8.29 -3.34
N HIS A 58 22.81 8.61 -4.04
CA HIS A 58 22.93 9.86 -4.78
C HIS A 58 21.93 9.99 -5.95
N TRP A 59 21.56 8.87 -6.58
CA TRP A 59 20.63 8.85 -7.71
C TRP A 59 19.15 8.73 -7.30
N VAL A 60 18.87 8.00 -6.20
CA VAL A 60 17.52 7.69 -5.70
C VAL A 60 17.16 8.57 -4.49
N GLY A 61 18.14 9.33 -3.98
CA GLY A 61 17.98 10.14 -2.78
C GLY A 61 16.95 11.26 -2.90
N ASP A 62 16.58 11.79 -1.78
CA ASP A 62 15.51 12.77 -1.46
C ASP A 62 15.37 13.97 -2.44
N ASP A 63 16.42 14.31 -3.16
CA ASP A 63 16.41 15.38 -4.16
C ASP A 63 15.59 15.03 -5.42
N SER A 64 15.34 13.74 -5.70
CA SER A 64 14.56 13.32 -6.85
C SER A 64 13.06 13.56 -6.68
N GLU A 65 12.55 13.54 -5.44
CA GLU A 65 11.13 13.80 -5.15
C GLU A 65 10.77 15.30 -5.18
N SER A 66 11.75 16.17 -5.02
CA SER A 66 11.54 17.63 -4.99
C SER A 66 11.75 18.33 -6.31
N LYS A 67 12.42 17.71 -7.31
CA LYS A 67 12.75 18.33 -8.58
C LYS A 67 11.61 18.22 -9.59
N ASP A 68 11.27 19.33 -10.20
CA ASP A 68 10.34 19.40 -11.34
C ASP A 68 10.97 18.76 -12.59
N GLY A 69 10.13 18.16 -13.42
CA GLY A 69 10.52 17.60 -14.69
C GLY A 69 10.26 16.12 -14.84
N PHE A 70 10.93 15.51 -15.81
CA PHE A 70 10.84 14.07 -16.05
C PHE A 70 11.66 13.29 -15.03
N TYR A 71 11.12 12.16 -14.58
CA TYR A 71 11.81 11.24 -13.69
C TYR A 71 11.54 9.78 -14.07
N PRO A 72 12.47 8.86 -13.80
CA PRO A 72 12.21 7.44 -13.91
C PRO A 72 11.32 6.98 -12.76
N SER A 73 10.12 6.45 -13.08
CA SER A 73 9.23 5.85 -12.11
C SER A 73 9.53 4.36 -12.01
N ILE A 74 10.08 3.90 -10.87
CA ILE A 74 10.51 2.51 -10.66
C ILE A 74 9.78 1.96 -9.43
N GLY A 75 8.98 0.89 -9.62
CA GLY A 75 8.14 0.33 -8.55
C GLY A 75 7.01 1.29 -8.13
N GLY A 76 6.33 0.98 -7.04
CA GLY A 76 5.35 1.85 -6.40
C GLY A 76 3.96 1.87 -7.03
N LEU A 77 3.80 2.07 -8.32
CA LEU A 77 2.49 2.08 -8.98
C LEU A 77 1.92 0.68 -9.21
N ILE A 78 2.77 -0.30 -9.44
CA ILE A 78 2.38 -1.70 -9.61
C ILE A 78 2.85 -2.48 -8.40
N THR A 79 1.91 -2.91 -7.59
CA THR A 79 2.12 -3.69 -6.38
C THR A 79 1.86 -5.18 -6.62
N GLY A 80 2.10 -6.01 -5.62
CA GLY A 80 1.79 -7.43 -5.68
C GLY A 80 2.65 -8.23 -6.66
N ALA A 81 2.04 -9.16 -7.39
CA ALA A 81 2.73 -10.17 -8.21
C ALA A 81 3.25 -9.67 -9.57
N GLY A 82 3.20 -8.38 -9.85
CA GLY A 82 3.69 -7.80 -11.12
C GLY A 82 5.21 -7.87 -11.29
N TRP A 83 5.97 -8.13 -10.24
CA TRP A 83 7.43 -8.12 -10.18
C TRP A 83 7.99 -6.70 -10.32
N ILE A 84 9.17 -6.54 -10.96
CA ILE A 84 9.78 -5.25 -11.18
C ILE A 84 8.98 -4.48 -12.24
N SER A 85 8.67 -3.23 -11.96
CA SER A 85 8.00 -2.32 -12.88
C SER A 85 8.79 -1.03 -13.03
N GLY A 86 8.65 -0.40 -14.19
CA GLY A 86 9.28 0.88 -14.48
C GLY A 86 8.61 1.60 -15.64
N GLY A 87 8.90 2.89 -15.75
CA GLY A 87 8.40 3.73 -16.80
C GLY A 87 8.72 5.20 -16.57
N PRO A 88 8.22 6.11 -17.42
CA PRO A 88 8.41 7.54 -17.27
C PRO A 88 7.41 8.14 -16.28
N GLY A 89 7.86 9.17 -15.56
CA GLY A 89 7.02 10.10 -14.83
C GLY A 89 7.38 11.54 -15.15
N PHE A 90 6.43 12.43 -14.93
CA PHE A 90 6.62 13.87 -15.02
C PHE A 90 5.90 14.55 -13.87
N ARG A 91 6.57 15.49 -13.20
CA ARG A 91 5.98 16.28 -12.13
C ARG A 91 6.33 17.75 -12.26
N LYS A 92 5.45 18.59 -11.76
CA LYS A 92 5.66 20.01 -11.73
C LYS A 92 4.95 20.69 -10.57
N HIS A 93 5.68 21.60 -9.92
CA HIS A 93 5.15 22.55 -8.97
C HIS A 93 4.92 23.90 -9.62
N PHE A 94 3.84 24.57 -9.27
CA PHE A 94 3.51 25.91 -9.72
C PHE A 94 3.20 26.79 -8.51
N HIS A 95 3.35 28.11 -8.67
CA HIS A 95 3.06 29.10 -7.65
C HIS A 95 3.72 28.78 -6.29
N ASP A 96 5.03 28.62 -6.30
CA ASP A 96 5.85 28.29 -5.10
C ASP A 96 5.36 27.04 -4.37
N GLY A 97 4.90 26.04 -5.13
CA GLY A 97 4.45 24.76 -4.60
C GLY A 97 3.01 24.76 -4.04
N GLN A 98 2.21 25.77 -4.35
CA GLN A 98 0.78 25.78 -4.02
C GLN A 98 -0.03 24.83 -4.90
N ILE A 99 0.45 24.54 -6.10
CA ILE A 99 -0.15 23.60 -7.05
C ILE A 99 0.90 22.55 -7.40
N PHE A 100 0.53 21.30 -7.34
CA PHE A 100 1.36 20.17 -7.74
C PHE A 100 0.63 19.31 -8.76
N VAL A 101 1.32 18.95 -9.83
CA VAL A 101 0.84 18.04 -10.86
C VAL A 101 1.87 16.92 -11.04
N ASP A 102 1.39 15.69 -11.09
CA ASP A 102 2.22 14.51 -11.30
C ASP A 102 1.50 13.54 -12.24
N GLY A 103 2.23 12.98 -13.18
CA GLY A 103 1.75 11.93 -14.07
C GLY A 103 2.82 10.88 -14.25
N ALA A 104 2.44 9.60 -14.14
CA ALA A 104 3.37 8.51 -14.35
C ALA A 104 2.70 7.32 -15.03
N ALA A 105 3.49 6.59 -15.81
CA ALA A 105 3.06 5.32 -16.40
C ALA A 105 4.13 4.26 -16.15
N GLN A 106 3.70 3.05 -15.81
CA GLN A 106 4.60 1.92 -15.57
C GLN A 106 4.12 0.67 -16.30
N VAL A 107 5.09 -0.14 -16.69
CA VAL A 107 4.87 -1.50 -17.18
C VAL A 107 5.73 -2.44 -16.34
N SER A 108 5.16 -3.53 -15.89
CA SER A 108 5.88 -4.55 -15.16
C SER A 108 6.42 -5.64 -16.07
N TRP A 109 7.36 -6.42 -15.57
CA TRP A 109 7.91 -7.58 -16.28
C TRP A 109 6.83 -8.60 -16.67
N ARG A 110 5.76 -8.75 -15.87
CA ARG A 110 4.60 -9.60 -16.19
C ARG A 110 3.58 -8.96 -17.14
N GLY A 111 3.87 -7.76 -17.63
CA GLY A 111 2.99 -7.03 -18.55
C GLY A 111 1.86 -6.27 -17.88
N TYR A 112 1.87 -6.13 -16.54
CA TYR A 112 0.96 -5.23 -15.85
C TYR A 112 1.25 -3.80 -16.28
N LYS A 113 0.21 -3.00 -16.45
CA LYS A 113 0.31 -1.61 -16.91
C LYS A 113 -0.50 -0.73 -15.97
N VAL A 114 0.08 0.41 -15.62
CA VAL A 114 -0.61 1.45 -14.84
C VAL A 114 -0.28 2.81 -15.44
N GLY A 115 -1.30 3.64 -15.59
CA GLY A 115 -1.16 5.06 -15.86
C GLY A 115 -1.88 5.85 -14.77
N GLN A 116 -1.25 6.90 -14.27
CA GLN A 116 -1.80 7.74 -13.21
C GLN A 116 -1.55 9.19 -13.51
N ALA A 117 -2.54 10.03 -13.25
CA ALA A 117 -2.41 11.48 -13.23
C ALA A 117 -2.96 12.02 -11.92
N ARG A 118 -2.29 13.00 -11.33
CA ARG A 118 -2.61 13.57 -10.03
C ARG A 118 -2.47 15.09 -10.06
N PHE A 119 -3.43 15.75 -9.44
CA PHE A 119 -3.44 17.20 -9.19
C PHE A 119 -3.63 17.44 -7.70
N GLU A 120 -2.84 18.31 -7.10
CA GLU A 120 -2.91 18.62 -5.68
C GLU A 120 -2.76 20.13 -5.41
N LEU A 121 -3.43 20.55 -4.35
CA LEU A 121 -3.23 21.79 -3.62
C LEU A 121 -2.66 21.45 -2.23
N PRO A 122 -1.33 21.27 -2.11
CA PRO A 122 -0.74 20.63 -0.93
C PRO A 122 -0.55 21.57 0.27
N ARG A 123 -0.77 22.88 0.11
CA ARG A 123 -0.41 23.91 1.10
C ARG A 123 -1.60 24.80 1.53
N LEU A 124 -2.75 24.19 1.73
CA LEU A 124 -3.91 24.91 2.24
C LEU A 124 -3.87 24.94 3.76
N VAL A 125 -4.51 25.98 4.36
CA VAL A 125 -4.69 26.14 5.81
C VAL A 125 -3.36 26.02 6.57
N GLY A 126 -2.37 26.85 6.21
CA GLY A 126 -1.07 26.88 6.89
C GLY A 126 -0.28 25.58 6.71
N ASP A 127 -0.24 25.05 5.49
CA ASP A 127 0.45 23.83 5.09
C ASP A 127 -0.08 22.53 5.77
N ARG A 128 -1.30 22.58 6.31
CA ARG A 128 -1.91 21.43 7.02
C ARG A 128 -2.94 20.67 6.21
N LEU A 129 -3.57 21.30 5.22
CA LEU A 129 -4.60 20.70 4.39
C LEU A 129 -4.06 20.50 2.97
N THR A 130 -4.12 19.27 2.49
CA THR A 130 -3.93 18.91 1.10
C THR A 130 -5.28 18.52 0.51
N VAL A 131 -5.63 19.08 -0.63
CA VAL A 131 -6.80 18.69 -1.42
C VAL A 131 -6.31 18.31 -2.81
N GLY A 132 -6.83 17.24 -3.37
CA GLY A 132 -6.39 16.77 -4.66
C GLY A 132 -7.41 15.94 -5.41
N SER A 133 -7.04 15.58 -6.62
CA SER A 133 -7.75 14.61 -7.46
C SER A 133 -6.76 13.70 -8.14
N GLN A 134 -7.21 12.48 -8.43
CA GLN A 134 -6.42 11.47 -9.14
C GLN A 134 -7.28 10.74 -10.15
N ALA A 135 -6.70 10.48 -11.31
CA ALA A 135 -7.21 9.53 -12.28
C ALA A 135 -6.16 8.42 -12.44
N ARG A 136 -6.59 7.17 -12.31
CA ARG A 136 -5.75 5.98 -12.45
C ARG A 136 -6.41 4.99 -13.39
N TRP A 137 -5.68 4.51 -14.36
CA TRP A 137 -6.02 3.37 -15.19
C TRP A 137 -5.05 2.23 -14.93
N GLN A 138 -5.54 1.02 -14.83
CA GLN A 138 -4.70 -0.17 -14.66
C GLN A 138 -5.18 -1.36 -15.49
N ASP A 139 -4.24 -2.22 -15.85
CA ASP A 139 -4.43 -3.46 -16.57
C ASP A 139 -3.50 -4.53 -15.99
N PHE A 140 -4.02 -5.31 -15.06
CA PHE A 140 -3.31 -6.43 -14.42
C PHE A 140 -3.62 -7.71 -15.16
N THR A 141 -2.68 -8.15 -15.97
CA THR A 141 -2.89 -9.14 -17.03
C THR A 141 -3.05 -10.57 -16.56
N GLN A 142 -2.60 -10.93 -15.36
CA GLN A 142 -2.54 -12.32 -14.86
C GLN A 142 -2.43 -12.39 -13.33
N ILE A 143 -3.48 -11.98 -12.63
CA ILE A 143 -3.57 -12.09 -11.17
C ILE A 143 -3.87 -13.55 -10.82
N GLU A 144 -3.14 -14.11 -9.87
CA GLU A 144 -3.36 -15.47 -9.39
C GLU A 144 -4.59 -15.51 -8.47
N TYR A 145 -5.35 -16.61 -8.57
CA TYR A 145 -6.54 -16.83 -7.77
C TYR A 145 -6.70 -18.31 -7.45
N PHE A 146 -7.18 -18.65 -6.27
CA PHE A 146 -7.27 -20.02 -5.75
C PHE A 146 -8.68 -20.35 -5.22
N GLY A 147 -9.68 -19.48 -5.51
CA GLY A 147 -11.02 -19.56 -4.94
C GLY A 147 -11.16 -18.88 -3.59
N ILE A 148 -12.36 -18.86 -3.05
CA ILE A 148 -12.70 -18.22 -1.79
C ILE A 148 -12.52 -19.20 -0.63
N GLY A 149 -12.04 -18.67 0.51
CA GLY A 149 -11.94 -19.36 1.78
C GLY A 149 -10.51 -19.76 2.19
N ALA A 150 -10.37 -19.97 3.48
CA ALA A 150 -9.11 -20.42 4.09
C ALA A 150 -8.70 -21.83 3.64
N ASP A 151 -9.66 -22.67 3.29
CA ASP A 151 -9.45 -24.06 2.91
C ASP A 151 -9.39 -24.27 1.38
N SER A 152 -9.32 -23.18 0.60
CA SER A 152 -9.09 -23.25 -0.84
C SER A 152 -7.84 -24.09 -1.13
N LEU A 153 -7.86 -24.89 -2.21
CA LEU A 153 -6.77 -25.81 -2.54
C LEU A 153 -5.71 -25.12 -3.42
N GLU A 154 -4.43 -25.41 -3.19
CA GLU A 154 -3.35 -24.94 -4.08
C GLU A 154 -3.53 -25.45 -5.51
N ALA A 155 -4.08 -26.66 -5.67
CA ALA A 155 -4.40 -27.25 -6.95
C ALA A 155 -5.47 -26.46 -7.75
N GLY A 156 -6.30 -25.64 -7.09
CA GLY A 156 -7.25 -24.75 -7.73
C GLY A 156 -6.64 -23.47 -8.32
N ARG A 157 -5.31 -23.40 -8.42
CA ARG A 157 -4.61 -22.25 -8.96
C ARG A 157 -5.07 -21.88 -10.36
N SER A 158 -5.57 -20.68 -10.50
CA SER A 158 -6.06 -20.09 -11.73
C SER A 158 -5.54 -18.67 -11.89
N VAL A 159 -5.87 -18.02 -12.99
CA VAL A 159 -5.49 -16.62 -13.25
C VAL A 159 -6.66 -15.85 -13.84
N TYR A 160 -6.70 -14.54 -13.61
CA TYR A 160 -7.63 -13.62 -14.25
C TYR A 160 -6.95 -12.31 -14.61
N ARG A 161 -7.55 -11.57 -15.52
CA ARG A 161 -7.13 -10.22 -15.89
C ARG A 161 -8.11 -9.21 -15.32
N LEU A 162 -7.58 -8.17 -14.69
CA LEU A 162 -8.36 -7.07 -14.14
C LEU A 162 -7.97 -5.77 -14.82
N LYS A 163 -8.94 -5.08 -15.40
CA LYS A 163 -8.79 -3.74 -15.97
C LYS A 163 -9.79 -2.81 -15.30
N ASP A 164 -9.33 -1.67 -14.85
CA ASP A 164 -10.23 -0.66 -14.30
C ASP A 164 -9.70 0.75 -14.52
N THR A 165 -10.59 1.72 -14.28
CA THR A 165 -10.27 3.14 -14.23
C THR A 165 -10.94 3.74 -13.00
N ASP A 166 -10.15 4.37 -12.16
CA ASP A 166 -10.61 5.07 -10.97
C ASP A 166 -10.33 6.56 -11.07
N VAL A 167 -11.35 7.38 -10.83
CA VAL A 167 -11.23 8.85 -10.77
C VAL A 167 -11.79 9.31 -9.44
N LEU A 168 -10.97 9.94 -8.63
CA LEU A 168 -11.36 10.35 -7.28
C LEU A 168 -10.84 11.73 -6.89
N GLY A 169 -11.54 12.34 -5.93
CA GLY A 169 -11.09 13.47 -5.17
C GLY A 169 -10.75 13.07 -3.74
N TYR A 170 -9.84 13.78 -3.12
CA TYR A 170 -9.43 13.52 -1.74
C TYR A 170 -9.03 14.79 -1.00
N ALA A 171 -9.10 14.69 0.32
CA ALA A 171 -8.57 15.71 1.22
C ALA A 171 -7.85 15.02 2.39
N SER A 172 -6.73 15.58 2.82
CA SER A 172 -5.97 15.10 3.98
C SER A 172 -5.58 16.28 4.86
N TYR A 173 -5.95 16.24 6.12
CA TYR A 173 -5.63 17.25 7.12
C TYR A 173 -4.63 16.71 8.13
N ARG A 174 -3.48 17.38 8.25
CA ARG A 174 -2.44 17.08 9.23
C ARG A 174 -2.74 17.85 10.54
N ALA A 175 -3.28 17.14 11.52
CA ALA A 175 -3.63 17.73 12.82
C ALA A 175 -2.36 18.16 13.58
N ASN A 176 -1.31 17.33 13.52
CA ASN A 176 0.03 17.61 14.05
C ASN A 176 1.08 16.81 13.27
N ASP A 177 2.34 16.74 13.75
CA ASP A 177 3.46 16.11 13.03
C ASP A 177 3.32 14.58 12.89
N TRP A 178 2.50 13.95 13.71
CA TRP A 178 2.31 12.49 13.74
C TRP A 178 0.87 12.03 13.45
N LEU A 179 -0.12 12.94 13.40
CA LEU A 179 -1.53 12.58 13.22
C LEU A 179 -2.12 13.28 12.01
N SER A 180 -2.71 12.51 11.11
CA SER A 180 -3.47 13.00 9.96
C SER A 180 -4.83 12.31 9.85
N VAL A 181 -5.79 13.03 9.29
CA VAL A 181 -7.13 12.54 8.97
C VAL A 181 -7.37 12.82 7.51
N GLY A 182 -7.89 11.85 6.78
CA GLY A 182 -8.15 11.97 5.36
C GLY A 182 -9.52 11.43 4.97
N GLY A 183 -9.92 11.77 3.76
CA GLY A 183 -11.10 11.20 3.12
C GLY A 183 -10.98 11.30 1.62
N ARG A 184 -11.59 10.37 0.93
CA ARG A 184 -11.65 10.33 -0.52
C ARG A 184 -13.01 9.85 -1.00
N SER A 185 -13.37 10.25 -2.21
CA SER A 185 -14.54 9.72 -2.90
C SER A 185 -14.29 9.73 -4.40
N GLY A 186 -14.77 8.71 -5.09
CA GLY A 186 -14.48 8.53 -6.49
C GLY A 186 -15.43 7.56 -7.19
N TRP A 187 -15.18 7.46 -8.49
CA TRP A 187 -15.88 6.58 -9.39
C TRP A 187 -14.92 5.57 -9.98
N LEU A 188 -15.13 4.30 -9.64
CA LEU A 188 -14.41 3.17 -10.21
C LEU A 188 -15.23 2.55 -11.33
N ARG A 189 -14.72 2.66 -12.55
CA ARG A 189 -15.40 2.19 -13.75
C ARG A 189 -14.88 0.85 -14.22
N HIS A 190 -15.84 -0.03 -14.50
CA HIS A 190 -15.66 -1.27 -15.23
C HIS A 190 -14.44 -2.08 -14.77
N PRO A 191 -14.43 -2.63 -13.56
CA PRO A 191 -13.52 -3.72 -13.29
C PRO A 191 -13.80 -4.83 -14.31
N SER A 192 -13.11 -4.79 -15.44
CA SER A 192 -13.31 -5.71 -16.55
C SER A 192 -12.47 -6.95 -16.36
N LEU A 193 -13.13 -8.10 -16.35
CA LEU A 193 -12.48 -9.40 -16.23
C LEU A 193 -12.30 -9.98 -17.64
N GLY A 194 -11.14 -9.74 -18.24
CA GLY A 194 -10.78 -10.32 -19.54
C GLY A 194 -9.96 -11.60 -19.41
N ALA A 195 -9.68 -12.22 -20.55
CA ALA A 195 -8.75 -13.34 -20.59
C ALA A 195 -7.35 -12.90 -20.16
N SER A 196 -6.69 -13.72 -19.37
CA SER A 196 -5.32 -13.47 -18.93
C SER A 196 -4.35 -13.43 -20.11
N SER A 197 -3.32 -12.59 -20.02
CA SER A 197 -2.37 -12.34 -21.10
C SER A 197 -1.00 -11.92 -20.54
N GLY A 198 -0.08 -11.52 -21.41
CA GLY A 198 1.22 -10.99 -21.04
C GLY A 198 2.36 -11.99 -21.07
N PRO A 199 3.60 -11.49 -20.93
CA PRO A 199 4.79 -12.32 -20.93
C PRO A 199 4.81 -13.19 -19.66
N PHE A 200 5.52 -14.33 -19.75
CA PHE A 200 5.65 -15.31 -18.66
C PHE A 200 4.31 -15.85 -18.14
N LYS A 201 3.26 -15.86 -19.00
CA LYS A 201 2.00 -16.52 -18.67
C LYS A 201 2.31 -17.99 -18.34
N ARG A 202 2.04 -18.37 -17.12
CA ARG A 202 2.09 -19.78 -16.72
C ARG A 202 0.82 -20.43 -17.26
N GLY A 203 0.86 -21.66 -17.70
CA GLY A 203 -0.29 -22.39 -18.29
C GLY A 203 -1.39 -22.73 -17.30
N PHE A 204 -1.74 -21.79 -16.40
CA PHE A 204 -2.87 -21.94 -15.48
C PHE A 204 -4.20 -21.67 -16.19
N PRO A 205 -5.29 -22.36 -15.78
CA PRO A 205 -6.62 -22.10 -16.30
C PRO A 205 -7.11 -20.68 -15.94
N GLU A 206 -8.08 -20.18 -16.69
CA GLU A 206 -8.74 -18.92 -16.34
C GLU A 206 -9.62 -19.13 -15.10
N ALA A 207 -9.68 -18.12 -14.22
CA ALA A 207 -10.47 -18.19 -12.99
C ALA A 207 -11.96 -18.36 -13.28
N LEU A 208 -12.46 -17.79 -14.38
CA LEU A 208 -13.84 -17.94 -14.82
C LEU A 208 -14.20 -19.42 -15.12
N ASP A 209 -13.25 -20.20 -15.63
CA ASP A 209 -13.49 -21.62 -15.96
C ASP A 209 -13.46 -22.51 -14.69
N VAL A 210 -12.68 -22.13 -13.68
CA VAL A 210 -12.50 -22.91 -12.45
C VAL A 210 -13.53 -22.54 -11.37
N PHE A 211 -13.86 -21.25 -11.26
CA PHE A 211 -14.71 -20.68 -10.21
C PHE A 211 -15.84 -19.81 -10.77
N PRO A 212 -16.67 -20.32 -11.69
CA PRO A 212 -17.70 -19.51 -12.37
C PRO A 212 -18.81 -18.98 -11.44
N GLN A 213 -18.93 -19.54 -10.23
CA GLN A 213 -19.95 -19.18 -9.25
C GLN A 213 -19.47 -18.15 -8.21
N ASP A 214 -18.18 -17.78 -8.22
CA ASP A 214 -17.70 -16.81 -7.25
C ASP A 214 -18.29 -15.42 -7.50
N PRO A 215 -18.67 -14.66 -6.45
CA PRO A 215 -19.34 -13.37 -6.59
C PRO A 215 -18.58 -12.40 -7.49
N GLY A 216 -19.25 -11.83 -8.47
CA GLY A 216 -18.67 -10.89 -9.43
C GLY A 216 -17.87 -11.53 -10.57
N MET A 217 -17.75 -12.87 -10.63
CA MET A 217 -17.06 -13.54 -11.72
C MET A 217 -17.80 -13.33 -13.05
N GLY A 218 -17.09 -12.79 -14.04
CA GLY A 218 -17.69 -12.43 -15.34
C GLY A 218 -18.57 -11.18 -15.32
N GLN A 219 -18.69 -10.48 -14.18
CA GLN A 219 -19.50 -9.27 -14.03
C GLN A 219 -18.59 -8.04 -13.87
N THR A 220 -19.06 -6.90 -14.37
CA THR A 220 -18.24 -5.67 -14.44
C THR A 220 -19.02 -4.44 -13.96
N PRO A 221 -19.43 -4.38 -12.67
CA PRO A 221 -20.18 -3.26 -12.14
C PRO A 221 -19.30 -2.01 -12.00
N ASP A 222 -19.94 -0.84 -12.11
CA ASP A 222 -19.35 0.45 -11.74
C ASP A 222 -19.61 0.72 -10.26
N PHE A 223 -18.63 1.34 -9.58
CA PHE A 223 -18.76 1.70 -8.17
C PHE A 223 -18.61 3.20 -7.93
N LEU A 224 -19.53 3.76 -7.17
CA LEU A 224 -19.25 4.97 -6.42
C LEU A 224 -18.64 4.54 -5.08
N HIS A 225 -17.47 5.02 -4.78
CA HIS A 225 -16.80 4.67 -3.53
C HIS A 225 -16.36 5.89 -2.72
N GLY A 226 -16.14 5.70 -1.44
CA GLY A 226 -15.59 6.70 -0.58
C GLY A 226 -15.15 6.12 0.75
N ASP A 227 -14.13 6.74 1.35
CA ASP A 227 -13.66 6.37 2.68
C ASP A 227 -13.17 7.58 3.49
N VAL A 228 -13.04 7.33 4.78
CA VAL A 228 -12.36 8.19 5.72
C VAL A 228 -11.25 7.41 6.41
N SER A 229 -10.15 8.08 6.71
CA SER A 229 -8.99 7.46 7.33
C SER A 229 -8.40 8.32 8.44
N VAL A 230 -7.82 7.64 9.43
CA VAL A 230 -6.98 8.26 10.47
C VAL A 230 -5.64 7.57 10.45
N THR A 231 -4.56 8.34 10.40
CA THR A 231 -3.20 7.82 10.35
C THR A 231 -2.36 8.47 11.44
N ALA A 232 -1.67 7.65 12.23
CA ALA A 232 -0.68 8.07 13.21
C ALA A 232 0.70 7.51 12.82
N ASP A 233 1.67 8.39 12.57
CA ASP A 233 3.03 8.05 12.15
C ASP A 233 4.06 8.68 13.09
N THR A 234 4.63 7.86 13.98
CA THR A 234 5.62 8.26 14.97
C THR A 234 7.02 7.68 14.68
N ARG A 235 7.23 7.13 13.48
CA ARG A 235 8.52 6.53 13.09
C ARG A 235 9.61 7.57 13.00
N ASP A 236 10.83 7.16 13.36
CA ASP A 236 12.03 7.98 13.25
C ASP A 236 12.37 8.32 11.79
N HIS A 237 12.20 7.35 10.87
CA HIS A 237 12.39 7.51 9.43
C HIS A 237 11.30 6.76 8.67
N ARG A 238 10.85 7.31 7.53
CA ARG A 238 9.80 6.65 6.73
C ARG A 238 10.34 5.53 5.84
N GLY A 239 11.53 5.67 5.31
CA GLY A 239 12.08 4.72 4.33
C GLY A 239 12.83 3.54 4.93
N HIS A 240 13.49 3.72 6.09
CA HIS A 240 14.16 2.64 6.85
C HIS A 240 14.01 2.91 8.35
N PRO A 241 12.80 2.67 8.91
CA PRO A 241 12.52 2.97 10.30
C PRO A 241 13.18 1.97 11.23
N THR A 242 13.69 2.48 12.35
CA THR A 242 14.29 1.69 13.44
C THR A 242 13.53 1.82 14.76
N SER A 243 12.68 2.82 14.89
CA SER A 243 11.87 3.04 16.10
C SER A 243 10.56 3.76 15.76
N GLY A 244 9.61 3.69 16.71
CA GLY A 244 8.30 4.29 16.56
C GLY A 244 7.30 3.37 15.88
N GLY A 245 6.16 3.93 15.48
CA GLY A 245 5.08 3.15 14.89
C GLY A 245 4.33 3.90 13.81
N PHE A 246 3.63 3.13 12.98
CA PHE A 246 2.68 3.59 12.00
C PHE A 246 1.36 2.86 12.21
N TYR A 247 0.27 3.59 12.36
CA TYR A 247 -1.06 3.02 12.60
C TYR A 247 -2.05 3.73 11.69
N ARG A 248 -2.91 2.96 11.04
CA ARG A 248 -3.94 3.46 10.17
C ARG A 248 -5.25 2.73 10.38
N ALA A 249 -6.35 3.47 10.41
CA ALA A 249 -7.70 2.95 10.36
C ALA A 249 -8.46 3.60 9.20
N VAL A 250 -9.23 2.80 8.47
CA VAL A 250 -10.04 3.25 7.33
C VAL A 250 -11.44 2.68 7.47
N ALA A 251 -12.43 3.50 7.16
CA ALA A 251 -13.82 3.08 7.02
C ALA A 251 -14.34 3.56 5.68
N GLY A 252 -14.82 2.66 4.84
CA GLY A 252 -15.23 2.96 3.48
C GLY A 252 -16.51 2.26 3.05
N VAL A 253 -17.07 2.75 1.95
CA VAL A 253 -18.23 2.19 1.28
C VAL A 253 -17.97 2.10 -0.21
N TYR A 254 -18.43 1.01 -0.80
CA TYR A 254 -18.47 0.78 -2.23
C TYR A 254 -19.93 0.54 -2.62
N SER A 255 -20.49 1.40 -3.45
CA SER A 255 -21.87 1.34 -3.89
C SER A 255 -21.90 0.95 -5.37
N ASP A 256 -22.40 -0.24 -5.66
CA ASP A 256 -22.67 -0.71 -7.01
C ASP A 256 -23.73 0.18 -7.66
N ARG A 257 -23.45 0.67 -8.86
CA ARG A 257 -24.31 1.61 -9.58
C ARG A 257 -25.05 0.99 -10.77
N ASP A 258 -24.71 -0.25 -11.13
CA ASP A 258 -25.20 -0.90 -12.31
C ASP A 258 -26.08 -2.12 -12.00
N LEU A 259 -25.60 -3.02 -11.11
CA LEU A 259 -26.21 -4.34 -10.89
C LEU A 259 -26.99 -4.42 -9.58
N ASP A 260 -26.73 -3.51 -8.62
CA ASP A 260 -27.34 -3.49 -7.28
C ASP A 260 -27.12 -4.80 -6.48
N GLN A 261 -25.98 -5.48 -6.74
CA GLN A 261 -25.63 -6.76 -6.13
C GLN A 261 -24.35 -6.71 -5.31
N PHE A 262 -23.56 -5.65 -5.44
CA PHE A 262 -22.20 -5.59 -4.90
C PHE A 262 -21.93 -4.37 -4.02
N THR A 263 -22.96 -3.87 -3.35
CA THR A 263 -22.78 -2.79 -2.37
C THR A 263 -22.30 -3.34 -1.04
N PHE A 264 -21.15 -2.82 -0.56
CA PHE A 264 -20.55 -3.25 0.72
C PHE A 264 -19.85 -2.11 1.45
N ARG A 265 -19.63 -2.30 2.75
CA ARG A 265 -18.79 -1.47 3.60
C ARG A 265 -17.51 -2.23 3.94
N ARG A 266 -16.43 -1.48 4.12
CA ARG A 266 -15.14 -2.04 4.51
C ARG A 266 -14.52 -1.25 5.64
N TYR A 267 -14.00 -1.97 6.61
CA TYR A 267 -13.21 -1.44 7.71
C TYR A 267 -11.84 -2.07 7.66
N GLU A 268 -10.81 -1.26 7.74
CA GLU A 268 -9.42 -1.71 7.72
C GLU A 268 -8.67 -1.08 8.87
N ALA A 269 -7.87 -1.88 9.55
CA ALA A 269 -6.95 -1.41 10.58
C ALA A 269 -5.60 -2.06 10.35
N GLU A 270 -4.55 -1.26 10.31
CA GLU A 270 -3.19 -1.70 10.09
C GLU A 270 -2.25 -0.97 11.03
N GLY A 271 -1.26 -1.69 11.57
CA GLY A 271 -0.28 -1.12 12.46
C GLY A 271 1.06 -1.81 12.36
N VAL A 272 2.13 -1.01 12.36
CA VAL A 272 3.50 -1.45 12.51
C VAL A 272 4.10 -0.77 13.72
N GLN A 273 4.75 -1.53 14.60
CA GLN A 273 5.53 -1.03 15.73
C GLN A 273 6.96 -1.53 15.62
N LEU A 274 7.91 -0.61 15.69
CA LEU A 274 9.34 -0.91 15.73
C LEU A 274 9.90 -0.60 17.12
N VAL A 275 10.60 -1.56 17.69
CA VAL A 275 11.19 -1.49 19.03
C VAL A 275 12.70 -1.72 18.91
N PRO A 276 13.52 -0.69 19.09
CA PRO A 276 14.98 -0.88 19.14
C PRO A 276 15.36 -1.64 20.42
N VAL A 277 16.13 -2.72 20.27
CA VAL A 277 16.58 -3.57 21.39
C VAL A 277 18.00 -3.17 21.80
N VAL A 278 18.89 -3.04 20.81
CA VAL A 278 20.27 -2.59 21.02
C VAL A 278 20.56 -1.42 20.08
N GLY A 279 20.33 -0.21 20.55
CA GLY A 279 20.44 0.99 19.72
C GLY A 279 19.63 0.85 18.43
N LYS A 280 20.23 1.16 17.28
CA LYS A 280 19.62 0.96 15.96
C LYS A 280 20.09 -0.32 15.27
N SER A 281 20.99 -1.07 15.89
CA SER A 281 21.60 -2.26 15.28
C SER A 281 20.78 -3.53 15.45
N TRP A 282 19.83 -3.56 16.39
CA TRP A 282 18.90 -4.66 16.57
C TRP A 282 17.49 -4.12 16.83
N VAL A 283 16.56 -4.41 15.93
CA VAL A 283 15.20 -3.90 15.97
C VAL A 283 14.22 -5.07 15.89
N LEU A 284 13.22 -5.05 16.76
CA LEU A 284 12.03 -5.90 16.63
C LEU A 284 10.94 -5.10 15.93
N ALA A 285 10.32 -5.70 14.90
CA ALA A 285 9.22 -5.10 14.17
C ALA A 285 7.98 -6.00 14.27
N PHE A 286 6.86 -5.42 14.65
CA PHE A 286 5.57 -6.08 14.73
C PHE A 286 4.63 -5.45 13.74
N HIS A 287 3.90 -6.25 12.98
CA HIS A 287 2.91 -5.82 12.01
C HIS A 287 1.60 -6.54 12.26
N GLY A 288 0.52 -5.80 12.33
CA GLY A 288 -0.85 -6.31 12.41
C GLY A 288 -1.72 -5.69 11.34
N TRP A 289 -2.56 -6.48 10.69
CA TRP A 289 -3.48 -6.02 9.65
C TRP A 289 -4.80 -6.78 9.74
N GLY A 290 -5.90 -6.03 9.75
CA GLY A 290 -7.26 -6.56 9.75
C GLY A 290 -8.11 -5.84 8.71
N VAL A 291 -8.88 -6.62 7.95
CA VAL A 291 -9.87 -6.12 6.98
C VAL A 291 -11.19 -6.82 7.23
N PHE A 292 -12.25 -6.04 7.35
CA PHE A 292 -13.59 -6.54 7.64
C PHE A 292 -14.57 -5.94 6.64
N SER A 293 -15.37 -6.79 5.99
CA SER A 293 -16.35 -6.34 5.00
C SER A 293 -17.77 -6.76 5.39
N GLU A 294 -18.68 -5.81 5.33
CA GLU A 294 -20.10 -5.99 5.63
C GLU A 294 -20.94 -5.74 4.38
N THR A 295 -21.90 -6.62 4.15
CA THR A 295 -22.89 -6.49 3.07
C THR A 295 -24.28 -6.45 3.65
N SER A 296 -25.20 -5.73 2.99
CA SER A 296 -26.64 -5.86 3.26
C SER A 296 -27.20 -7.11 2.60
N SER A 297 -28.41 -7.51 2.99
CA SER A 297 -29.10 -8.66 2.39
C SER A 297 -29.21 -8.53 0.88
N GLY A 298 -28.87 -9.57 0.14
CA GLY A 298 -28.87 -9.60 -1.32
C GLY A 298 -27.62 -9.02 -1.98
N ASN A 299 -26.66 -8.53 -1.18
CA ASN A 299 -25.39 -8.03 -1.70
C ASN A 299 -24.23 -8.92 -1.28
N GLU A 300 -23.20 -8.98 -2.14
CA GLU A 300 -21.97 -9.71 -1.92
C GLU A 300 -20.76 -8.84 -2.19
N VAL A 301 -19.57 -9.24 -1.70
CA VAL A 301 -18.31 -8.61 -2.08
C VAL A 301 -17.76 -9.33 -3.30
N PRO A 302 -17.52 -8.65 -4.44
CA PRO A 302 -16.92 -9.30 -5.60
C PRO A 302 -15.57 -9.92 -5.27
N PHE A 303 -15.24 -11.07 -5.87
CA PHE A 303 -14.03 -11.83 -5.54
C PHE A 303 -12.74 -11.02 -5.70
N TYR A 304 -12.68 -10.14 -6.69
CA TYR A 304 -11.52 -9.25 -6.91
C TYR A 304 -11.39 -8.11 -5.90
N PHE A 305 -12.40 -7.91 -5.03
CA PHE A 305 -12.34 -7.01 -3.89
C PHE A 305 -12.06 -7.72 -2.56
N LEU A 306 -12.07 -9.04 -2.53
CA LEU A 306 -11.78 -9.76 -1.31
C LEU A 306 -10.33 -9.52 -0.87
N PRO A 307 -10.08 -9.18 0.40
CA PRO A 307 -8.72 -9.12 0.92
C PRO A 307 -8.06 -10.49 0.84
N SER A 308 -6.74 -10.49 0.62
CA SER A 308 -5.99 -11.72 0.40
C SER A 308 -4.78 -11.86 1.32
N LEU A 309 -4.48 -13.10 1.69
CA LEU A 309 -3.24 -13.48 2.35
C LEU A 309 -2.40 -14.37 1.44
N GLY A 310 -1.10 -14.32 1.65
CA GLY A 310 -0.09 -15.02 0.88
C GLY A 310 0.77 -14.06 0.09
N GLY A 311 2.04 -14.43 -0.07
CA GLY A 311 3.02 -13.63 -0.76
C GLY A 311 3.90 -12.80 0.16
N GLN A 312 4.70 -12.02 -0.45
CA GLN A 312 5.87 -11.35 0.12
C GLN A 312 5.60 -10.34 1.25
N ASN A 313 4.39 -9.81 1.38
CA ASN A 313 4.04 -8.75 2.34
C ASN A 313 3.13 -9.25 3.47
N THR A 314 2.65 -10.49 3.38
CA THR A 314 1.73 -11.09 4.35
C THR A 314 2.26 -12.43 4.86
N LEU A 315 1.80 -13.55 4.32
CA LEU A 315 2.30 -14.88 4.67
C LEU A 315 3.39 -15.31 3.69
N ARG A 316 4.65 -15.05 4.01
CA ARG A 316 5.80 -15.20 3.09
C ARG A 316 6.14 -16.64 2.69
N GLY A 317 5.55 -17.64 3.36
CA GLY A 317 5.66 -19.06 2.99
C GLY A 317 4.64 -19.54 1.95
N TYR A 318 3.75 -18.67 1.47
CA TYR A 318 2.68 -19.04 0.53
C TYR A 318 2.75 -18.24 -0.77
N ASN A 319 2.09 -18.72 -1.83
CA ASN A 319 1.97 -17.99 -3.09
C ASN A 319 1.27 -16.65 -2.87
N SER A 320 1.49 -15.68 -3.78
CA SER A 320 0.74 -14.42 -3.77
C SER A 320 -0.76 -14.71 -3.93
N TYR A 321 -1.60 -13.99 -3.19
CA TYR A 321 -3.06 -14.11 -3.27
C TYR A 321 -3.59 -15.52 -2.98
N ARG A 322 -2.94 -16.24 -2.06
CA ARG A 322 -3.25 -17.66 -1.83
C ARG A 322 -4.59 -17.89 -1.17
N PHE A 323 -5.01 -17.04 -0.25
CA PHE A 323 -6.26 -17.16 0.50
C PHE A 323 -7.05 -15.87 0.38
N HIS A 324 -8.33 -15.96 -0.02
CA HIS A 324 -9.24 -14.83 -0.17
C HIS A 324 -10.52 -15.08 0.62
N ASP A 325 -11.00 -14.10 1.36
CA ASP A 325 -12.36 -14.12 1.90
C ASP A 325 -12.78 -12.69 2.31
N ARG A 326 -14.00 -12.49 2.76
CA ARG A 326 -14.56 -11.18 3.14
C ARG A 326 -13.82 -10.50 4.27
N ASN A 327 -13.29 -11.29 5.20
CA ASN A 327 -12.57 -10.79 6.36
C ASN A 327 -11.17 -11.41 6.42
N LEU A 328 -10.22 -10.63 6.91
CA LEU A 328 -8.81 -11.00 7.01
C LEU A 328 -8.26 -10.54 8.37
N LEU A 329 -7.44 -11.38 8.97
CA LEU A 329 -6.61 -11.03 10.11
C LEU A 329 -5.19 -11.55 9.90
N MET A 330 -4.19 -10.70 10.14
CA MET A 330 -2.76 -11.04 9.99
C MET A 330 -1.94 -10.40 11.10
N ALA A 331 -0.95 -11.13 11.56
CA ALA A 331 0.11 -10.66 12.44
C ALA A 331 1.46 -11.15 11.95
N SER A 332 2.49 -10.32 12.04
CA SER A 332 3.87 -10.67 11.71
C SER A 332 4.81 -10.11 12.78
N ALA A 333 5.84 -10.87 13.08
CA ALA A 333 6.96 -10.44 13.91
C ALA A 333 8.27 -10.65 13.15
N GLU A 334 9.11 -9.63 13.12
CA GLU A 334 10.39 -9.66 12.44
C GLU A 334 11.50 -9.13 13.37
N SER A 335 12.58 -9.86 13.50
CA SER A 335 13.80 -9.43 14.19
C SER A 335 14.85 -9.09 13.15
N ARG A 336 15.36 -7.86 13.16
CA ARG A 336 16.33 -7.30 12.22
C ARG A 336 17.63 -6.98 12.92
N TRP A 337 18.74 -7.32 12.29
CA TRP A 337 20.09 -7.00 12.77
C TRP A 337 20.89 -6.33 11.67
N ALA A 338 21.53 -5.23 11.96
CA ALA A 338 22.51 -4.61 11.08
C ALA A 338 23.75 -5.53 10.94
N LEU A 339 23.78 -6.35 9.89
CA LEU A 339 24.95 -7.20 9.59
C LEU A 339 26.11 -6.36 9.08
N PHE A 340 25.82 -5.47 8.14
CA PHE A 340 26.74 -4.45 7.61
C PHE A 340 26.07 -3.08 7.72
N ARG A 341 26.78 -2.04 7.38
CA ARG A 341 26.24 -0.67 7.42
C ARG A 341 25.00 -0.49 6.54
N HIS A 342 24.88 -1.23 5.44
CA HIS A 342 23.81 -1.13 4.46
C HIS A 342 23.07 -2.45 4.23
N ILE A 343 23.31 -3.47 5.01
CA ILE A 343 22.61 -4.75 4.94
C ILE A 343 22.16 -5.19 6.32
N ASP A 344 20.84 -5.36 6.46
CA ASP A 344 20.24 -6.04 7.60
C ASP A 344 19.97 -7.51 7.29
N GLY A 345 20.24 -8.37 8.25
CA GLY A 345 19.68 -9.70 8.33
C GLY A 345 18.34 -9.66 9.06
N ALA A 346 17.41 -10.48 8.66
CA ALA A 346 16.12 -10.60 9.31
C ALA A 346 15.69 -12.04 9.48
N VAL A 347 15.02 -12.36 10.58
CA VAL A 347 14.19 -13.56 10.74
C VAL A 347 12.77 -13.13 11.05
N PHE A 348 11.79 -13.90 10.57
CA PHE A 348 10.41 -13.53 10.70
C PHE A 348 9.49 -14.72 10.97
N PHE A 349 8.35 -14.40 11.55
CA PHE A 349 7.21 -15.28 11.72
C PHE A 349 5.95 -14.52 11.32
N ASP A 350 5.17 -15.09 10.40
CA ASP A 350 3.89 -14.55 9.96
C ASP A 350 2.78 -15.51 10.31
N ALA A 351 1.63 -14.99 10.73
CA ALA A 351 0.43 -15.76 11.04
C ALA A 351 -0.81 -15.00 10.57
N GLY A 352 -1.82 -15.70 10.08
CA GLY A 352 -3.05 -15.06 9.65
C GLY A 352 -4.10 -16.05 9.18
N ASN A 353 -5.28 -15.54 8.87
CA ASN A 353 -6.34 -16.28 8.22
C ASN A 353 -7.32 -15.34 7.54
N VAL A 354 -8.14 -15.92 6.67
CA VAL A 354 -9.30 -15.27 6.06
C VAL A 354 -10.56 -16.04 6.42
N ALA A 355 -11.71 -15.37 6.50
CA ALA A 355 -12.97 -16.04 6.84
C ALA A 355 -14.19 -15.26 6.31
N ALA A 356 -15.27 -15.99 6.04
CA ALA A 356 -16.54 -15.40 5.66
C ALA A 356 -17.18 -14.59 6.82
N ARG A 357 -16.93 -14.97 8.07
CA ARG A 357 -17.44 -14.31 9.27
C ARG A 357 -16.29 -13.88 10.19
N VAL A 358 -16.43 -12.73 10.81
CA VAL A 358 -15.41 -12.20 11.74
C VAL A 358 -15.12 -13.16 12.91
N GLY A 359 -16.16 -13.85 13.41
CA GLY A 359 -16.02 -14.81 14.53
C GLY A 359 -15.24 -16.08 14.18
N ASP A 360 -15.02 -16.36 12.90
CA ASP A 360 -14.29 -17.52 12.40
C ASP A 360 -12.81 -17.20 12.10
N LEU A 361 -12.41 -15.92 12.27
CA LEU A 361 -11.01 -15.52 12.09
C LEU A 361 -10.10 -16.09 13.17
N ASP A 362 -8.95 -16.59 12.75
CA ASP A 362 -7.89 -17.10 13.62
C ASP A 362 -6.51 -16.78 13.01
N LEU A 363 -5.44 -17.33 13.57
CA LEU A 363 -4.07 -17.15 13.08
C LEU A 363 -3.40 -18.49 12.70
N LYS A 364 -4.18 -19.44 12.18
CA LYS A 364 -3.70 -20.83 11.94
C LYS A 364 -2.80 -20.98 10.71
N LYS A 365 -2.92 -20.11 9.71
CA LYS A 365 -2.01 -20.14 8.57
C LYS A 365 -0.72 -19.43 8.99
N THR A 366 0.37 -20.17 9.06
CA THR A 366 1.65 -19.66 9.55
C THR A 366 2.76 -19.80 8.53
N SER A 367 3.71 -18.88 8.57
CA SER A 367 4.97 -19.00 7.85
C SER A 367 6.12 -18.43 8.67
N TYR A 368 7.33 -18.93 8.43
CA TYR A 368 8.55 -18.44 9.06
C TYR A 368 9.69 -18.45 8.05
N GLY A 369 10.71 -17.66 8.32
CA GLY A 369 11.82 -17.59 7.40
C GLY A 369 12.88 -16.58 7.81
N ALA A 370 13.78 -16.36 6.85
CA ALA A 370 14.85 -15.39 7.00
C ALA A 370 15.05 -14.59 5.71
N GLY A 371 15.70 -13.45 5.82
CA GLY A 371 15.97 -12.60 4.66
C GLY A 371 17.06 -11.58 4.89
N LEU A 372 17.43 -10.91 3.81
CA LEU A 372 18.36 -9.79 3.79
C LEU A 372 17.67 -8.54 3.27
N ARG A 373 18.05 -7.39 3.82
CA ARG A 373 17.56 -6.07 3.45
C ARG A 373 18.74 -5.21 3.03
N LEU A 374 18.77 -4.77 1.78
CA LEU A 374 19.72 -3.76 1.30
C LEU A 374 19.07 -2.39 1.46
N HIS A 375 19.70 -1.50 2.18
CA HIS A 375 19.14 -0.19 2.49
C HIS A 375 20.20 0.92 2.44
N THR A 376 19.73 2.14 2.20
CA THR A 376 20.48 3.36 2.50
C THR A 376 20.12 3.83 3.91
N GLN A 377 20.63 4.95 4.36
CA GLN A 377 20.16 5.56 5.61
C GLN A 377 18.70 6.02 5.56
N ARG A 378 18.13 6.17 4.37
CA ARG A 378 16.81 6.77 4.14
C ARG A 378 15.78 5.81 3.56
N SER A 379 16.20 4.77 2.87
CA SER A 379 15.30 3.89 2.13
C SER A 379 15.81 2.46 2.04
N THR A 380 14.90 1.50 2.05
CA THR A 380 15.21 0.12 1.68
C THR A 380 15.23 0.03 0.15
N LEU A 381 16.37 -0.36 -0.42
CA LEU A 381 16.58 -0.49 -1.85
C LEU A 381 16.10 -1.84 -2.38
N GLY A 382 16.18 -2.87 -1.56
CA GLY A 382 15.77 -4.20 -1.96
C GLY A 382 15.85 -5.22 -0.83
N ARG A 383 15.17 -6.33 -1.02
CA ARG A 383 15.18 -7.45 -0.09
C ARG A 383 15.11 -8.79 -0.79
N VAL A 384 15.64 -9.79 -0.12
CA VAL A 384 15.47 -11.19 -0.46
C VAL A 384 14.96 -11.91 0.77
N ASP A 385 13.83 -12.59 0.66
CA ASP A 385 13.23 -13.39 1.73
C ASP A 385 13.12 -14.84 1.29
N VAL A 386 13.40 -15.75 2.21
CA VAL A 386 13.11 -17.18 2.07
C VAL A 386 12.14 -17.55 3.16
N GLY A 387 10.91 -17.91 2.80
CA GLY A 387 9.83 -18.26 3.72
C GLY A 387 9.39 -19.71 3.54
N HIS A 388 8.99 -20.35 4.63
CA HIS A 388 8.42 -21.70 4.65
C HIS A 388 7.03 -21.66 5.27
N GLY A 389 6.07 -22.26 4.59
CA GLY A 389 4.71 -22.51 5.07
C GLY A 389 4.33 -23.97 4.89
N THR A 390 3.09 -24.34 5.13
CA THR A 390 2.59 -25.71 4.95
C THR A 390 2.65 -26.19 3.49
N GLU A 391 2.75 -25.27 2.54
CA GLU A 391 2.86 -25.55 1.09
C GLU A 391 4.32 -25.53 0.58
N GLY A 392 5.31 -25.51 1.48
CA GLY A 392 6.73 -25.59 1.17
C GLY A 392 7.46 -24.26 1.22
N TRP A 393 8.58 -24.19 0.52
CA TRP A 393 9.47 -23.04 0.50
C TRP A 393 9.11 -22.07 -0.61
N ARG A 394 9.27 -20.76 -0.32
CA ARG A 394 9.12 -19.66 -1.29
C ARG A 394 10.30 -18.71 -1.16
N VAL A 395 10.76 -18.18 -2.28
CA VAL A 395 11.82 -17.17 -2.34
C VAL A 395 11.24 -15.91 -2.99
N TRP A 396 11.41 -14.79 -2.31
CA TRP A 396 10.93 -13.48 -2.75
C TRP A 396 12.10 -12.54 -2.97
N PHE A 397 12.10 -11.87 -4.10
CA PHE A 397 12.99 -10.75 -4.40
C PHE A 397 12.18 -9.51 -4.69
N ARG A 398 12.47 -8.41 -3.98
CA ARG A 398 11.74 -7.15 -4.11
C ARG A 398 12.65 -5.95 -3.95
N LEU A 399 12.21 -4.83 -4.53
CA LEU A 399 12.82 -3.50 -4.40
C LEU A 399 12.05 -2.64 -3.39
N ASP A 400 11.60 -3.23 -2.29
CA ASP A 400 10.83 -2.55 -1.24
C ASP A 400 11.05 -3.20 0.14
N ASP A 401 10.57 -2.54 1.21
CA ASP A 401 10.50 -3.09 2.57
C ASP A 401 9.16 -3.82 2.77
N PRO A 402 9.10 -5.02 3.42
CA PRO A 402 7.85 -5.71 3.71
C PRO A 402 6.90 -4.93 4.62
N LEU A 403 7.43 -4.00 5.40
CA LEU A 403 6.68 -3.16 6.32
C LEU A 403 6.45 -1.74 5.75
N GLN A 404 6.52 -1.61 4.44
CA GLN A 404 6.37 -0.33 3.71
C GLN A 404 4.96 0.26 3.69
N LEU A 405 4.25 0.20 4.79
CA LEU A 405 3.01 0.97 4.95
C LEU A 405 3.17 2.46 4.71
N ALA A 406 4.37 2.93 4.72
CA ALA A 406 4.72 4.33 4.77
C ALA A 406 5.32 4.95 3.53
N ARG A 407 5.70 4.24 2.50
CA ARG A 407 5.80 4.85 1.17
C ARG A 407 4.46 5.34 0.66
N ARG A 408 3.41 4.88 1.27
CA ARG A 408 2.08 5.44 1.18
C ARG A 408 1.99 6.66 2.11
N ALA A 409 2.85 7.67 1.86
CA ALA A 409 2.54 9.02 2.27
C ALA A 409 1.13 9.35 1.77
N PRO A 410 0.37 10.30 2.36
CA PRO A 410 -0.97 10.66 1.88
C PRO A 410 -1.05 10.89 0.38
N ARG A 411 0.08 11.12 -0.29
CA ARG A 411 0.22 11.33 -1.72
C ARG A 411 0.24 10.06 -2.58
N GLU A 412 0.54 8.89 -2.03
CA GLU A 412 0.70 7.64 -2.80
C GLU A 412 -0.40 6.60 -2.54
N GLU A 413 -1.24 6.85 -1.55
CA GLU A 413 -2.19 5.88 -1.00
C GLU A 413 -3.53 5.78 -1.71
N ILE A 414 -3.65 6.44 -2.84
CA ILE A 414 -4.91 6.51 -3.55
C ILE A 414 -5.00 5.36 -4.55
N VAL A 415 -4.84 4.16 -4.06
CA VAL A 415 -5.14 2.95 -4.83
C VAL A 415 -6.28 2.25 -4.13
N PRO A 416 -7.51 2.26 -4.72
CA PRO A 416 -8.65 1.56 -4.14
C PRO A 416 -8.42 0.05 -4.11
N PHE A 417 -7.51 -0.43 -4.95
CA PHE A 417 -7.09 -1.82 -5.05
C PHE A 417 -5.59 -1.91 -5.11
N ALA A 418 -5.01 -2.56 -4.12
CA ALA A 418 -3.75 -3.25 -4.29
C ALA A 418 -4.09 -4.74 -4.20
N PRO A 419 -4.20 -5.44 -5.31
CA PRO A 419 -4.22 -6.89 -5.24
C PRO A 419 -2.89 -7.40 -4.72
#